data_eaec55ad110353b6110320abb7cdf17a
#
_entry.id   eaec55ad110353b6110320abb7cdf17a
#
_cell.length_a   1.000
_cell.length_b   1.000
_cell.length_c   1.000
_cell.angle_alpha   90.00
_cell.angle_beta   90.00
_cell.angle_gamma   90.00
#
_symmetry.space_group_name_H-M   'P 1'
#
loop_
_entity.id
_entity.type
_entity.pdbx_description
1 polymer ?
#
loop_
_entity_poly.entity_id
_entity_poly.type
_entity_poly.pdbx_seq_one_letter_code
_entity_poly.pdbx_strand_id
1 'polypeptide(L)'
;MENNTLISQELEEMRSQISLLKDKLDKQNIVNEQHIRRSMKSKMSSINRTIAGTIIAGSFALPYCTWFFWSQDLSTLFIVATVIMLAVCLGLTISKQVILKRLDFSSGNLVEVAQKLGGIKKHYQDWIKIAIPMLLIWFSWFIYEIISNLGVSPMTMGLCTGALIGGLIGGFIGFRIDRKVIRKTGEILEQIEELQKGE
;
A
#
# COMPACT_ATOMS: atom_id res chain seq x y z
N MET A 1 -25.26 -31.58 -59.10
CA MET A 1 -23.94 -31.84 -58.47
C MET A 1 -23.16 -30.54 -58.14
N GLU A 2 -23.30 -29.52 -58.98
CA GLU A 2 -22.59 -28.21 -58.83
C GLU A 2 -22.91 -27.43 -57.57
N ASN A 3 -24.16 -27.50 -57.07
CA ASN A 3 -24.60 -26.78 -55.88
C ASN A 3 -24.00 -27.33 -54.58
N ASN A 4 -23.66 -28.62 -54.51
CA ASN A 4 -23.05 -29.25 -53.36
C ASN A 4 -21.54 -28.91 -53.23
N THR A 5 -20.86 -28.67 -54.36
CA THR A 5 -19.44 -28.26 -54.39
C THR A 5 -19.27 -26.81 -54.01
N LEU A 6 -20.19 -25.92 -54.39
CA LEU A 6 -20.20 -24.51 -53.94
C LEU A 6 -20.43 -24.38 -52.44
N ILE A 7 -21.38 -25.12 -51.91
CA ILE A 7 -21.68 -25.14 -50.45
C ILE A 7 -20.49 -25.68 -49.65
N SER A 8 -19.78 -26.69 -50.15
CA SER A 8 -18.61 -27.25 -49.47
C SER A 8 -17.42 -26.27 -49.48
N GLN A 9 -17.23 -25.51 -50.57
CA GLN A 9 -16.20 -24.47 -50.65
C GLN A 9 -16.48 -23.29 -49.70
N GLU A 10 -17.72 -22.81 -49.64
CA GLU A 10 -18.13 -21.76 -48.71
C GLU A 10 -17.95 -22.21 -47.25
N LEU A 11 -18.24 -23.47 -46.92
CA LEU A 11 -18.02 -24.04 -45.60
C LEU A 11 -16.53 -24.13 -45.21
N GLU A 12 -15.65 -24.47 -46.17
CA GLU A 12 -14.20 -24.47 -45.95
C GLU A 12 -13.63 -23.07 -45.77
N GLU A 13 -14.10 -22.11 -46.57
CA GLU A 13 -13.73 -20.70 -46.39
C GLU A 13 -14.17 -20.15 -45.03
N MET A 14 -15.40 -20.43 -44.62
CA MET A 14 -15.88 -20.03 -43.26
C MET A 14 -15.07 -20.68 -42.14
N ARG A 15 -14.73 -21.99 -42.27
CA ARG A 15 -13.85 -22.66 -41.31
C ARG A 15 -12.47 -22.03 -41.23
N SER A 16 -11.89 -21.69 -42.39
CA SER A 16 -10.60 -21.00 -42.44
C SER A 16 -10.66 -19.62 -41.79
N GLN A 17 -11.70 -18.84 -42.05
CA GLN A 17 -11.91 -17.53 -41.45
C GLN A 17 -12.12 -17.62 -39.94
N ILE A 18 -12.89 -18.60 -39.46
CA ILE A 18 -13.10 -18.85 -38.03
C ILE A 18 -11.78 -19.24 -37.35
N SER A 19 -10.97 -20.10 -37.95
CA SER A 19 -9.69 -20.51 -37.41
C SER A 19 -8.71 -19.33 -37.34
N LEU A 20 -8.69 -18.46 -38.33
CA LEU A 20 -7.85 -17.27 -38.39
C LEU A 20 -8.31 -16.20 -37.38
N LEU A 21 -9.62 -16.04 -37.17
CA LEU A 21 -10.20 -15.19 -36.15
C LEU A 21 -9.86 -15.71 -34.74
N LYS A 22 -9.95 -17.03 -34.54
CA LYS A 22 -9.59 -17.65 -33.26
C LYS A 22 -8.11 -17.44 -32.93
N ASP A 23 -7.20 -17.66 -33.90
CA ASP A 23 -5.76 -17.42 -33.71
C ASP A 23 -5.45 -15.94 -33.40
N LYS A 24 -6.15 -14.99 -34.06
CA LYS A 24 -6.04 -13.56 -33.72
C LYS A 24 -6.56 -13.23 -32.35
N LEU A 25 -7.68 -13.81 -31.93
CA LEU A 25 -8.26 -13.63 -30.59
C LEU A 25 -7.32 -14.19 -29.51
N ASP A 26 -6.78 -15.38 -29.70
CA ASP A 26 -5.85 -16.01 -28.78
C ASP A 26 -4.56 -15.17 -28.63
N LYS A 27 -4.01 -14.68 -29.76
CA LYS A 27 -2.87 -13.74 -29.72
C LYS A 27 -3.19 -12.43 -29.01
N GLN A 28 -4.38 -11.88 -29.21
CA GLN A 28 -4.82 -10.65 -28.58
C GLN A 28 -5.02 -10.84 -27.06
N ASN A 29 -5.56 -11.98 -26.64
CA ASN A 29 -5.70 -12.34 -25.23
C ASN A 29 -4.35 -12.49 -24.56
N ILE A 30 -3.38 -13.17 -25.16
CA ILE A 30 -2.02 -13.31 -24.64
C ILE A 30 -1.35 -11.95 -24.46
N VAL A 31 -1.47 -11.06 -25.46
CA VAL A 31 -0.90 -9.69 -25.38
C VAL A 31 -1.58 -8.88 -24.29
N ASN A 32 -2.91 -8.96 -24.17
CA ASN A 32 -3.67 -8.26 -23.12
C ASN A 32 -3.28 -8.75 -21.73
N GLU A 33 -3.19 -10.06 -21.52
CA GLU A 33 -2.74 -10.65 -20.26
C GLU A 33 -1.32 -10.17 -19.87
N GLN A 34 -0.40 -10.15 -20.83
CA GLN A 34 0.95 -9.63 -20.59
C GLN A 34 0.96 -8.16 -20.18
N HIS A 35 0.11 -7.33 -20.80
CA HIS A 35 -0.05 -5.92 -20.43
C HIS A 35 -0.59 -5.75 -19.01
N ILE A 36 -1.61 -6.53 -18.65
CA ILE A 36 -2.20 -6.51 -17.30
C ILE A 36 -1.14 -6.93 -16.25
N ARG A 37 -0.44 -8.04 -16.49
CA ARG A 37 0.64 -8.51 -15.59
C ARG A 37 1.78 -7.49 -15.43
N ARG A 38 2.17 -6.80 -16.50
CA ARG A 38 3.16 -5.71 -16.45
C ARG A 38 2.63 -4.51 -15.63
N SER A 39 1.38 -4.14 -15.82
CA SER A 39 0.71 -3.07 -15.06
C SER A 39 0.69 -3.40 -13.56
N MET A 40 0.28 -4.62 -13.19
CA MET A 40 0.27 -5.09 -11.80
C MET A 40 1.68 -5.02 -11.18
N LYS A 41 2.70 -5.50 -11.89
CA LYS A 41 4.10 -5.47 -11.44
C LYS A 41 4.61 -4.04 -11.22
N SER A 42 4.27 -3.12 -12.11
CA SER A 42 4.60 -1.69 -11.99
C SER A 42 3.92 -1.04 -10.79
N LYS A 43 2.62 -1.31 -10.57
CA LYS A 43 1.87 -0.82 -9.41
C LYS A 43 2.45 -1.36 -8.10
N MET A 44 2.80 -2.65 -8.06
CA MET A 44 3.42 -3.29 -6.90
C MET A 44 4.80 -2.69 -6.58
N SER A 45 5.64 -2.47 -7.60
CA SER A 45 6.93 -1.79 -7.43
C SER A 45 6.77 -0.40 -6.82
N SER A 46 5.76 0.36 -7.28
CA SER A 46 5.43 1.67 -6.73
C SER A 46 4.96 1.61 -5.26
N ILE A 47 4.15 0.61 -4.89
CA ILE A 47 3.73 0.36 -3.50
C ILE A 47 4.97 0.06 -2.64
N ASN A 48 5.80 -0.88 -3.08
CA ASN A 48 6.99 -1.30 -2.36
C ASN A 48 7.98 -0.13 -2.15
N ARG A 49 8.18 0.71 -3.17
CA ARG A 49 9.02 1.92 -3.05
C ARG A 49 8.44 2.92 -2.05
N THR A 50 7.12 3.09 -2.03
CA THR A 50 6.45 3.98 -1.07
C THR A 50 6.62 3.47 0.36
N ILE A 51 6.39 2.18 0.61
CA ILE A 51 6.59 1.56 1.93
C ILE A 51 8.05 1.61 2.37
N ALA A 52 9.00 1.34 1.46
CA ALA A 52 10.43 1.45 1.75
C ALA A 52 10.81 2.86 2.20
N GLY A 53 10.30 3.90 1.54
CA GLY A 53 10.49 5.30 1.94
C GLY A 53 9.96 5.58 3.35
N THR A 54 8.79 5.03 3.69
CA THR A 54 8.21 5.17 5.04
C THR A 54 9.08 4.47 6.11
N ILE A 55 9.63 3.28 5.80
CA ILE A 55 10.54 2.56 6.72
C ILE A 55 11.82 3.37 6.94
N ILE A 56 12.42 3.92 5.90
CA ILE A 56 13.62 4.75 6.02
C ILE A 56 13.33 5.97 6.90
N ALA A 57 12.23 6.69 6.62
CA ALA A 57 11.84 7.86 7.41
C ALA A 57 11.58 7.48 8.89
N GLY A 58 10.89 6.37 9.16
CA GLY A 58 10.64 5.88 10.51
C GLY A 58 11.91 5.45 11.24
N SER A 59 12.87 4.85 10.53
CA SER A 59 14.17 4.45 11.11
C SER A 59 15.03 5.65 11.52
N PHE A 60 14.91 6.78 10.84
CA PHE A 60 15.55 8.03 11.26
C PHE A 60 14.76 8.77 12.34
N ALA A 61 13.44 8.71 12.29
CA ALA A 61 12.59 9.38 13.26
C ALA A 61 12.76 8.79 14.67
N LEU A 62 12.96 7.49 14.81
CA LEU A 62 13.06 6.80 16.09
C LEU A 62 14.23 7.33 16.95
N PRO A 63 15.51 7.29 16.50
CA PRO A 63 16.62 7.83 17.27
C PRO A 63 16.54 9.35 17.45
N TYR A 64 16.04 10.08 16.44
CA TYR A 64 15.87 11.53 16.53
C TYR A 64 14.87 11.92 17.61
N CYS A 65 13.69 11.29 17.64
CA CYS A 65 12.68 11.56 18.67
C CYS A 65 13.20 11.21 20.07
N THR A 66 13.91 10.08 20.21
CA THR A 66 14.48 9.67 21.49
C THR A 66 15.47 10.69 22.00
N TRP A 67 16.40 11.11 21.14
CA TRP A 67 17.40 12.15 21.50
C TRP A 67 16.72 13.48 21.83
N PHE A 68 15.76 13.91 21.02
CA PHE A 68 15.05 15.18 21.22
C PHE A 68 14.29 15.21 22.55
N PHE A 69 13.52 14.16 22.87
CA PHE A 69 12.73 14.10 24.10
C PHE A 69 13.63 14.01 25.33
N TRP A 70 14.76 13.30 25.22
CA TRP A 70 15.76 13.28 26.27
C TRP A 70 16.36 14.67 26.52
N SER A 71 16.65 15.44 25.48
CA SER A 71 17.22 16.79 25.58
C SER A 71 16.24 17.83 26.13
N GLN A 72 14.95 17.54 26.16
CA GLN A 72 13.91 18.38 26.77
C GLN A 72 13.53 17.95 28.18
N ASP A 73 14.29 17.01 28.79
CA ASP A 73 14.04 16.47 30.14
C ASP A 73 12.61 15.94 30.35
N LEU A 74 11.99 15.38 29.30
CA LEU A 74 10.69 14.73 29.41
C LEU A 74 10.80 13.44 30.25
N SER A 75 9.68 13.03 30.87
CA SER A 75 9.69 11.84 31.71
C SER A 75 10.15 10.59 30.98
N THR A 76 10.94 9.77 31.63
CA THR A 76 11.44 8.50 31.12
C THR A 76 10.29 7.60 30.61
N LEU A 77 9.16 7.64 31.33
CA LEU A 77 7.96 6.86 30.99
C LEU A 77 7.40 7.28 29.61
N PHE A 78 7.31 8.59 29.34
CA PHE A 78 6.86 9.12 28.06
C PHE A 78 7.81 8.72 26.94
N ILE A 79 9.12 8.85 27.16
CA ILE A 79 10.15 8.48 26.17
C ILE A 79 10.04 7.00 25.82
N VAL A 80 10.01 6.11 26.84
CA VAL A 80 9.91 4.66 26.64
C VAL A 80 8.61 4.29 25.91
N ALA A 81 7.47 4.85 26.32
CA ALA A 81 6.19 4.62 25.66
C ALA A 81 6.22 5.04 24.19
N THR A 82 6.81 6.19 23.88
CA THR A 82 6.96 6.68 22.50
C THR A 82 7.87 5.77 21.66
N VAL A 83 9.00 5.35 22.20
CA VAL A 83 9.93 4.43 21.53
C VAL A 83 9.25 3.10 21.23
N ILE A 84 8.52 2.52 22.18
CA ILE A 84 7.77 1.27 21.99
C ILE A 84 6.72 1.47 20.89
N MET A 85 5.94 2.55 20.95
CA MET A 85 4.91 2.87 19.96
C MET A 85 5.51 2.96 18.54
N LEU A 86 6.59 3.72 18.37
CA LEU A 86 7.27 3.87 17.08
C LEU A 86 7.88 2.55 16.60
N ALA A 87 8.49 1.76 17.50
CA ALA A 87 9.06 0.45 17.16
C ALA A 87 7.98 -0.54 16.69
N VAL A 88 6.81 -0.56 17.33
CA VAL A 88 5.67 -1.39 16.93
C VAL A 88 5.17 -0.95 15.54
N CYS A 89 4.98 0.35 15.31
CA CYS A 89 4.55 0.87 14.02
C CYS A 89 5.54 0.51 12.90
N LEU A 90 6.84 0.64 13.17
CA LEU A 90 7.90 0.30 12.23
C LEU A 90 7.92 -1.20 11.94
N GLY A 91 7.85 -2.04 12.98
CA GLY A 91 7.82 -3.51 12.87
C GLY A 91 6.64 -4.01 12.04
N LEU A 92 5.45 -3.46 12.26
CA LEU A 92 4.25 -3.77 11.46
C LEU A 92 4.44 -3.36 9.99
N THR A 93 5.07 -2.22 9.73
CA THR A 93 5.34 -1.75 8.37
C THR A 93 6.35 -2.65 7.65
N ILE A 94 7.41 -3.06 8.32
CA ILE A 94 8.43 -3.99 7.80
C ILE A 94 7.81 -5.35 7.49
N SER A 95 6.99 -5.90 8.39
CA SER A 95 6.32 -7.18 8.19
C SER A 95 5.46 -7.18 6.92
N LYS A 96 4.72 -6.11 6.69
CA LYS A 96 3.92 -5.94 5.46
C LYS A 96 4.79 -5.86 4.21
N GLN A 97 5.92 -5.15 4.28
CA GLN A 97 6.85 -5.07 3.14
C GLN A 97 7.43 -6.44 2.78
N VAL A 98 7.77 -7.26 3.77
CA VAL A 98 8.28 -8.61 3.54
C VAL A 98 7.24 -9.48 2.83
N ILE A 99 5.97 -9.41 3.27
CA ILE A 99 4.87 -10.13 2.62
C ILE A 99 4.72 -9.69 1.16
N LEU A 100 4.69 -8.37 0.92
CA LEU A 100 4.56 -7.80 -0.43
C LEU A 100 5.70 -8.19 -1.37
N LYS A 101 6.95 -8.24 -0.88
CA LYS A 101 8.11 -8.66 -1.68
C LYS A 101 8.08 -10.13 -2.09
N ARG A 102 7.39 -10.97 -1.32
CA ARG A 102 7.27 -12.41 -1.60
C ARG A 102 6.14 -12.75 -2.58
N LEU A 103 5.33 -11.76 -2.99
CA LEU A 103 4.27 -11.97 -3.98
C LEU A 103 4.88 -12.07 -5.38
N ASP A 104 4.74 -13.23 -5.99
CA ASP A 104 5.16 -13.48 -7.38
C ASP A 104 3.93 -13.48 -8.31
N PHE A 105 3.89 -12.50 -9.19
CA PHE A 105 2.83 -12.37 -10.21
C PHE A 105 3.10 -13.23 -11.45
N SER A 106 4.26 -13.90 -11.50
CA SER A 106 4.66 -14.72 -12.65
C SER A 106 4.25 -16.19 -12.48
N SER A 107 4.05 -16.66 -11.26
CA SER A 107 3.88 -18.09 -10.91
C SER A 107 2.44 -18.63 -11.05
N GLY A 108 1.55 -17.94 -11.73
CA GLY A 108 0.24 -18.50 -12.12
C GLY A 108 -0.85 -18.56 -11.04
N ASN A 109 -0.51 -18.47 -9.74
CA ASN A 109 -1.52 -18.54 -8.67
C ASN A 109 -2.06 -17.13 -8.29
N LEU A 110 -2.82 -16.55 -9.22
CA LEU A 110 -3.43 -15.23 -9.04
C LEU A 110 -4.43 -15.19 -7.88
N VAL A 111 -5.07 -16.33 -7.57
CA VAL A 111 -6.02 -16.44 -6.45
C VAL A 111 -5.30 -16.22 -5.11
N GLU A 112 -4.15 -16.85 -4.91
CA GLU A 112 -3.36 -16.67 -3.69
C GLU A 112 -2.85 -15.23 -3.56
N VAL A 113 -2.40 -14.64 -4.68
CA VAL A 113 -1.96 -13.24 -4.73
C VAL A 113 -3.11 -12.30 -4.36
N ALA A 114 -4.31 -12.51 -4.92
CA ALA A 114 -5.51 -11.73 -4.62
C ALA A 114 -5.88 -11.82 -3.14
N GLN A 115 -5.86 -13.01 -2.56
CA GLN A 115 -6.19 -13.24 -1.17
C GLN A 115 -5.21 -12.51 -0.22
N LYS A 116 -3.91 -12.60 -0.48
CA LYS A 116 -2.88 -11.88 0.30
C LYS A 116 -3.00 -10.36 0.16
N LEU A 117 -3.25 -9.86 -1.04
CA LEU A 117 -3.46 -8.43 -1.29
C LEU A 117 -4.75 -7.91 -0.64
N GLY A 118 -5.83 -8.68 -0.67
CA GLY A 118 -7.08 -8.36 0.02
C GLY A 118 -6.89 -8.22 1.52
N GLY A 119 -6.14 -9.13 2.14
CA GLY A 119 -5.75 -9.06 3.54
C GLY A 119 -4.95 -7.79 3.88
N ILE A 120 -3.98 -7.42 3.02
CA ILE A 120 -3.19 -6.21 3.20
C ILE A 120 -4.08 -4.96 3.10
N LYS A 121 -4.94 -4.86 2.07
CA LYS A 121 -5.88 -3.74 1.90
C LYS A 121 -6.76 -3.55 3.12
N LYS A 122 -7.38 -4.63 3.62
CA LYS A 122 -8.22 -4.60 4.82
C LYS A 122 -7.43 -4.13 6.04
N HIS A 123 -6.23 -4.65 6.24
CA HIS A 123 -5.40 -4.27 7.37
C HIS A 123 -5.01 -2.78 7.35
N TYR A 124 -4.71 -2.20 6.18
CA TYR A 124 -4.45 -0.76 6.07
C TYR A 124 -5.69 0.08 6.41
N GLN A 125 -6.88 -0.37 6.00
CA GLN A 125 -8.14 0.31 6.33
C GLN A 125 -8.44 0.28 7.84
N ASP A 126 -8.22 -0.86 8.48
CA ASP A 126 -8.46 -1.01 9.92
C ASP A 126 -7.36 -0.29 10.74
N TRP A 127 -6.11 -0.28 10.24
CA TRP A 127 -5.03 0.46 10.87
C TRP A 127 -5.31 1.95 10.99
N ILE A 128 -5.85 2.60 9.95
CA ILE A 128 -6.18 4.03 9.99
C ILE A 128 -7.16 4.33 11.13
N LYS A 129 -8.13 3.45 11.38
CA LYS A 129 -9.13 3.64 12.46
C LYS A 129 -8.50 3.58 13.85
N ILE A 130 -7.42 2.83 14.01
CA ILE A 130 -6.69 2.69 15.29
C ILE A 130 -5.63 3.77 15.42
N ALA A 131 -4.94 4.10 14.33
CA ALA A 131 -3.85 5.07 14.34
C ALA A 131 -4.29 6.49 14.70
N ILE A 132 -5.46 6.92 14.24
CA ILE A 132 -5.97 8.27 14.52
C ILE A 132 -6.23 8.48 16.02
N PRO A 133 -7.03 7.65 16.73
CA PRO A 133 -7.25 7.85 18.15
C PRO A 133 -5.96 7.65 18.97
N MET A 134 -5.10 6.70 18.60
CA MET A 134 -3.80 6.50 19.24
C MET A 134 -2.91 7.74 19.13
N LEU A 135 -2.87 8.38 17.97
CA LEU A 135 -2.13 9.62 17.73
C LEU A 135 -2.69 10.77 18.59
N LEU A 136 -4.01 10.91 18.70
CA LEU A 136 -4.66 11.94 19.51
C LEU A 136 -4.35 11.78 21.00
N ILE A 137 -4.40 10.55 21.52
CA ILE A 137 -4.05 10.24 22.91
C ILE A 137 -2.58 10.57 23.16
N TRP A 138 -1.68 10.12 22.30
CA TRP A 138 -0.25 10.39 22.40
C TRP A 138 0.04 11.90 22.36
N PHE A 139 -0.64 12.63 21.47
CA PHE A 139 -0.46 14.06 21.32
C PHE A 139 -0.94 14.85 22.55
N SER A 140 -2.06 14.44 23.14
CA SER A 140 -2.59 15.02 24.38
C SER A 140 -1.62 14.79 25.54
N TRP A 141 -1.04 13.59 25.63
CA TRP A 141 -0.03 13.27 26.63
C TRP A 141 1.25 14.08 26.41
N PHE A 142 1.70 14.21 25.17
CA PHE A 142 2.86 15.05 24.83
C PHE A 142 2.71 16.50 25.27
N ILE A 143 1.56 17.13 25.00
CA ILE A 143 1.27 18.50 25.42
C ILE A 143 1.27 18.60 26.95
N TYR A 144 0.61 17.67 27.64
CA TYR A 144 0.57 17.62 29.10
C TYR A 144 2.00 17.52 29.69
N GLU A 145 2.81 16.64 29.13
CA GLU A 145 4.18 16.41 29.60
C GLU A 145 5.06 17.65 29.43
N ILE A 146 4.98 18.32 28.27
CA ILE A 146 5.75 19.55 28.01
C ILE A 146 5.33 20.66 28.96
N ILE A 147 4.04 20.88 29.15
CA ILE A 147 3.54 21.95 30.06
C ILE A 147 3.90 21.66 31.51
N SER A 148 3.82 20.39 31.92
CA SER A 148 4.14 19.97 33.29
C SER A 148 5.63 20.12 33.62
N ASN A 149 6.52 19.79 32.68
CA ASN A 149 7.97 19.80 32.92
C ASN A 149 8.63 21.18 32.69
N LEU A 150 8.25 21.87 31.61
CA LEU A 150 8.86 23.15 31.24
C LEU A 150 8.06 24.38 31.66
N GLY A 151 6.84 24.19 32.21
CA GLY A 151 5.95 25.30 32.54
C GLY A 151 5.41 26.04 31.34
N VAL A 152 4.62 27.08 31.56
CA VAL A 152 4.08 27.92 30.48
C VAL A 152 5.10 29.03 30.14
N SER A 153 5.81 28.88 29.05
CA SER A 153 6.78 29.84 28.54
C SER A 153 6.61 30.06 27.03
N PRO A 154 7.14 31.15 26.47
CA PRO A 154 7.12 31.32 25.00
C PRO A 154 7.77 30.16 24.25
N MET A 155 8.80 29.55 24.83
CA MET A 155 9.46 28.36 24.26
C MET A 155 8.52 27.15 24.26
N THR A 156 7.82 26.87 25.34
CA THR A 156 6.85 25.79 25.47
C THR A 156 5.69 25.95 24.47
N MET A 157 5.17 27.19 24.34
CA MET A 157 4.16 27.50 23.35
C MET A 157 4.65 27.26 21.91
N GLY A 158 5.89 27.62 21.60
CA GLY A 158 6.52 27.37 20.33
C GLY A 158 6.66 25.88 20.02
N LEU A 159 7.07 25.07 21.01
CA LEU A 159 7.16 23.60 20.88
C LEU A 159 5.78 22.96 20.63
N CYS A 160 4.78 23.34 21.39
CA CYS A 160 3.40 22.82 21.21
C CYS A 160 2.84 23.21 19.85
N THR A 161 3.02 24.47 19.42
CA THR A 161 2.56 24.95 18.12
C THR A 161 3.29 24.25 16.97
N GLY A 162 4.61 24.11 17.07
CA GLY A 162 5.43 23.40 16.09
C GLY A 162 5.05 21.92 15.99
N ALA A 163 4.79 21.26 17.12
CA ALA A 163 4.34 19.88 17.16
C ALA A 163 2.94 19.71 16.55
N LEU A 164 2.01 20.64 16.81
CA LEU A 164 0.68 20.66 16.17
C LEU A 164 0.78 20.78 14.66
N ILE A 165 1.52 21.76 14.17
CA ILE A 165 1.70 21.98 12.72
C ILE A 165 2.39 20.77 12.10
N GLY A 166 3.49 20.30 12.70
CA GLY A 166 4.21 19.11 12.23
C GLY A 166 3.35 17.84 12.23
N GLY A 167 2.54 17.66 13.28
CA GLY A 167 1.59 16.55 13.39
C GLY A 167 0.49 16.59 12.32
N LEU A 168 -0.06 17.77 12.04
CA LEU A 168 -1.05 17.94 10.98
C LEU A 168 -0.47 17.65 9.58
N ILE A 169 0.72 18.19 9.30
CA ILE A 169 1.41 17.95 8.01
C ILE A 169 1.79 16.48 7.90
N GLY A 170 2.41 15.90 8.91
CA GLY A 170 2.81 14.50 8.94
C GLY A 170 1.62 13.54 8.84
N GLY A 171 0.54 13.84 9.56
CA GLY A 171 -0.71 13.10 9.50
C GLY A 171 -1.35 13.14 8.11
N PHE A 172 -1.38 14.31 7.48
CA PHE A 172 -1.89 14.46 6.10
C PHE A 172 -1.06 13.67 5.08
N ILE A 173 0.27 13.74 5.19
CA ILE A 173 1.18 12.99 4.32
C ILE A 173 0.98 11.48 4.54
N GLY A 174 0.94 11.02 5.81
CA GLY A 174 0.71 9.61 6.16
C GLY A 174 -0.62 9.10 5.60
N PHE A 175 -1.69 9.86 5.78
CA PHE A 175 -3.01 9.52 5.25
C PHE A 175 -3.03 9.43 3.71
N ARG A 176 -2.32 10.32 3.02
CA ARG A 176 -2.16 10.26 1.56
C ARG A 176 -1.39 9.01 1.11
N ILE A 177 -0.35 8.63 1.86
CA ILE A 177 0.44 7.42 1.61
C ILE A 177 -0.44 6.17 1.75
N ASP A 178 -1.18 6.05 2.85
CA ASP A 178 -2.06 4.92 3.11
C ASP A 178 -3.17 4.82 2.04
N ARG A 179 -3.83 5.93 1.70
CA ARG A 179 -4.81 5.95 0.62
C ARG A 179 -4.22 5.54 -0.73
N LYS A 180 -3.00 5.95 -1.03
CA LYS A 180 -2.30 5.55 -2.27
C LYS A 180 -2.05 4.04 -2.32
N VAL A 181 -1.62 3.45 -1.19
CA VAL A 181 -1.41 2.00 -1.08
C VAL A 181 -2.74 1.26 -1.24
N ILE A 182 -3.77 1.66 -0.51
CA ILE A 182 -5.12 1.05 -0.58
C ILE A 182 -5.68 1.10 -2.01
N ARG A 183 -5.59 2.26 -2.68
CA ARG A 183 -6.09 2.43 -4.04
C ARG A 183 -5.34 1.52 -5.03
N LYS A 184 -4.00 1.57 -5.03
CA LYS A 184 -3.21 0.74 -5.95
C LYS A 184 -3.40 -0.76 -5.72
N THR A 185 -3.55 -1.17 -4.47
CA THR A 185 -3.87 -2.56 -4.13
C THR A 185 -5.26 -2.94 -4.65
N GLY A 186 -6.24 -2.04 -4.55
CA GLY A 186 -7.57 -2.23 -5.11
C GLY A 186 -7.55 -2.39 -6.64
N GLU A 187 -6.80 -1.53 -7.34
CA GLU A 187 -6.64 -1.60 -8.79
C GLU A 187 -5.95 -2.91 -9.26
N ILE A 188 -5.04 -3.47 -8.45
CA ILE A 188 -4.43 -4.77 -8.75
C ILE A 188 -5.45 -5.91 -8.56
N LEU A 189 -6.25 -5.85 -7.50
CA LEU A 189 -7.31 -6.85 -7.26
C LEU A 189 -8.34 -6.87 -8.39
N GLU A 190 -8.76 -5.71 -8.87
CA GLU A 190 -9.68 -5.57 -10.00
C GLU A 190 -9.09 -6.20 -11.29
N GLN A 191 -7.80 -5.93 -11.57
CA GLN A 191 -7.10 -6.53 -12.70
C GLN A 191 -6.97 -8.05 -12.61
N ILE A 192 -6.82 -8.61 -11.40
CA ILE A 192 -6.82 -10.07 -11.19
C ILE A 192 -8.21 -10.65 -11.46
N GLU A 193 -9.25 -9.97 -11.00
CA GLU A 193 -10.64 -10.40 -11.23
C GLU A 193 -11.03 -10.37 -12.72
N GLU A 194 -10.56 -9.36 -13.47
CA GLU A 194 -10.74 -9.28 -14.91
C GLU A 194 -10.06 -10.45 -15.65
N LEU A 195 -8.83 -10.82 -15.25
CA LEU A 195 -8.14 -11.97 -15.84
C LEU A 195 -8.86 -13.29 -15.57
N GLN A 196 -9.43 -13.46 -14.37
CA GLN A 196 -10.17 -14.67 -14.00
C GLN A 196 -11.52 -14.81 -14.70
N LYS A 197 -12.15 -13.69 -15.09
CA LYS A 197 -13.41 -13.69 -15.85
C LYS A 197 -13.19 -13.90 -17.36
N GLY A 198 -11.98 -13.67 -17.83
CA GLY A 198 -11.59 -13.83 -19.25
C GLY A 198 -11.09 -15.23 -19.59
N GLU A 199 -10.89 -16.10 -18.60
CA GLU A 199 -10.63 -17.54 -18.76
C GLU A 199 -11.95 -18.33 -18.72
#